data_6db1c1dd8cb6299aad60c39e33920b58
#
_entry.id   6db1c1dd8cb6299aad60c39e33920b58
#
_cell.length_a   1.000
_cell.length_b   1.000
_cell.length_c   1.000
_cell.angle_alpha   90.00
_cell.angle_beta   90.00
_cell.angle_gamma   90.00
#
_symmetry.space_group_name_H-M   'P 1'
#
loop_
_entity.id
_entity.type
_entity.pdbx_description
1 polymer ?
#
loop_
_entity_poly.entity_id
_entity_poly.type
_entity_poly.pdbx_seq_one_letter_code
_entity_poly.pdbx_strand_id
1 'polypeptide(L)'
;MRVIIIEDEQLTAKKLVGLLNELMPDAVVMGVLQSVSESIEWFNNNLMPDLVFMDIHLADNLSFSIFDSVKITCPIIFTTAYDEYALKAFEVNSIDYLLKPVSRASLQRALDKLKRFSGFYQPQENADLIKKVADTILRGTTSYKTSLLVSVRDKLIPVKV
;
A
#
# COMPACT_ATOMS: atom_id res chain seq x y z
N MET A 1 8.67 -9.83 -12.31
CA MET A 1 8.10 -9.46 -11.00
C MET A 1 7.26 -10.62 -10.49
N ARG A 2 7.51 -11.11 -9.25
CA ARG A 2 6.79 -12.23 -8.62
C ARG A 2 5.59 -11.69 -7.86
N VAL A 3 4.42 -12.23 -8.13
CA VAL A 3 3.14 -11.77 -7.58
C VAL A 3 2.45 -12.91 -6.85
N ILE A 4 1.89 -12.62 -5.68
CA ILE A 4 0.93 -13.50 -4.98
C ILE A 4 -0.43 -12.82 -4.99
N ILE A 5 -1.46 -13.63 -5.17
CA ILE A 5 -2.86 -13.22 -5.05
C ILE A 5 -3.49 -13.97 -3.88
N ILE A 6 -4.11 -13.24 -2.97
CA ILE A 6 -4.85 -13.80 -1.84
C ILE A 6 -6.32 -13.45 -2.07
N GLU A 7 -7.10 -14.45 -2.47
CA GLU A 7 -8.48 -14.30 -2.91
C GLU A 7 -9.19 -15.66 -2.84
N ASP A 8 -10.25 -15.78 -2.07
CA ASP A 8 -11.00 -17.03 -1.90
C ASP A 8 -11.96 -17.30 -3.07
N GLU A 9 -12.40 -16.25 -3.78
CA GLU A 9 -13.28 -16.38 -4.92
C GLU A 9 -12.51 -16.67 -6.22
N GLN A 10 -12.50 -17.93 -6.66
CA GLN A 10 -11.73 -18.40 -7.80
C GLN A 10 -11.99 -17.63 -9.12
N LEU A 11 -13.24 -17.19 -9.35
CA LEU A 11 -13.57 -16.44 -10.57
C LEU A 11 -12.97 -15.03 -10.52
N THR A 12 -12.98 -14.40 -9.37
CA THR A 12 -12.38 -13.08 -9.15
C THR A 12 -10.87 -13.16 -9.29
N ALA A 13 -10.23 -14.17 -8.69
CA ALA A 13 -8.80 -14.42 -8.84
C ALA A 13 -8.41 -14.64 -10.32
N LYS A 14 -9.15 -15.47 -11.07
CA LYS A 14 -8.90 -15.70 -12.51
C LYS A 14 -9.01 -14.42 -13.33
N LYS A 15 -10.01 -13.58 -13.07
CA LYS A 15 -10.16 -12.28 -13.75
C LYS A 15 -8.96 -11.37 -13.46
N LEU A 16 -8.52 -11.31 -12.20
CA LEU A 16 -7.37 -10.50 -11.81
C LEU A 16 -6.08 -10.99 -12.48
N VAL A 17 -5.85 -12.32 -12.53
CA VAL A 17 -4.73 -12.93 -13.27
C VAL A 17 -4.77 -12.55 -14.74
N GLY A 18 -5.96 -12.61 -15.38
CA GLY A 18 -6.13 -12.20 -16.79
C GLY A 18 -5.73 -10.75 -17.03
N LEU A 19 -6.22 -9.83 -16.18
CA LEU A 19 -5.87 -8.40 -16.26
C LEU A 19 -4.38 -8.15 -16.01
N LEU A 20 -3.77 -8.88 -15.08
CA LEU A 20 -2.33 -8.78 -14.81
C LEU A 20 -1.50 -9.24 -15.99
N ASN A 21 -1.86 -10.34 -16.63
CA ASN A 21 -1.16 -10.84 -17.84
C ASN A 21 -1.24 -9.84 -19.01
N GLU A 22 -2.36 -9.10 -19.13
CA GLU A 22 -2.48 -8.05 -20.14
C GLU A 22 -1.64 -6.81 -19.84
N LEU A 23 -1.62 -6.37 -18.56
CA LEU A 23 -1.01 -5.11 -18.16
C LEU A 23 0.46 -5.26 -17.78
N MET A 24 0.86 -6.46 -17.37
CA MET A 24 2.21 -6.81 -16.91
C MET A 24 2.61 -8.21 -17.41
N PRO A 25 2.87 -8.39 -18.70
CA PRO A 25 3.17 -9.72 -19.28
C PRO A 25 4.44 -10.37 -18.66
N ASP A 26 5.35 -9.58 -18.12
CA ASP A 26 6.56 -10.08 -17.43
C ASP A 26 6.32 -10.42 -15.93
N ALA A 27 5.10 -10.28 -15.43
CA ALA A 27 4.78 -10.68 -14.07
C ALA A 27 4.52 -12.18 -14.00
N VAL A 28 5.03 -12.82 -12.96
CA VAL A 28 4.81 -14.24 -12.69
C VAL A 28 3.92 -14.36 -11.46
N VAL A 29 2.71 -14.84 -11.63
CA VAL A 29 1.83 -15.18 -10.52
C VAL A 29 2.32 -16.50 -9.91
N MET A 30 2.89 -16.41 -8.71
CA MET A 30 3.49 -17.53 -7.99
C MET A 30 2.43 -18.47 -7.39
N GLY A 31 1.25 -17.94 -7.09
CA GLY A 31 0.12 -18.69 -6.54
C GLY A 31 -1.09 -17.82 -6.27
N VAL A 32 -2.22 -18.49 -6.06
CA VAL A 32 -3.47 -17.91 -5.58
C VAL A 32 -3.80 -18.63 -4.28
N LEU A 33 -3.81 -17.88 -3.17
CA LEU A 33 -4.07 -18.38 -1.82
C LEU A 33 -5.51 -18.03 -1.44
N GLN A 34 -6.23 -18.96 -0.83
CA GLN A 34 -7.67 -18.83 -0.64
C GLN A 34 -8.09 -18.51 0.81
N SER A 35 -7.12 -18.50 1.74
CA SER A 35 -7.41 -18.28 3.16
C SER A 35 -6.28 -17.59 3.89
N VAL A 36 -6.57 -17.07 5.08
CA VAL A 36 -5.57 -16.54 6.01
C VAL A 36 -4.56 -17.61 6.38
N SER A 37 -5.06 -18.81 6.74
CA SER A 37 -4.21 -19.92 7.16
C SER A 37 -3.25 -20.38 6.05
N GLU A 38 -3.73 -20.55 4.83
CA GLU A 38 -2.90 -20.87 3.67
C GLU A 38 -1.85 -19.78 3.40
N SER A 39 -2.26 -18.51 3.55
CA SER A 39 -1.36 -17.38 3.35
C SER A 39 -0.23 -17.35 4.38
N ILE A 40 -0.53 -17.55 5.65
CA ILE A 40 0.47 -17.64 6.72
C ILE A 40 1.46 -18.77 6.45
N GLU A 41 0.96 -19.96 6.09
CA GLU A 41 1.81 -21.10 5.75
C GLU A 41 2.70 -20.80 4.54
N TRP A 42 2.13 -20.20 3.49
CA TRP A 42 2.89 -19.86 2.30
C TRP A 42 4.02 -18.88 2.60
N PHE A 43 3.76 -17.78 3.32
CA PHE A 43 4.77 -16.78 3.65
C PHE A 43 5.87 -17.30 4.57
N ASN A 44 5.55 -18.25 5.45
CA ASN A 44 6.56 -18.88 6.32
C ASN A 44 7.50 -19.83 5.59
N ASN A 45 7.05 -20.37 4.45
CA ASN A 45 7.81 -21.41 3.72
C ASN A 45 8.43 -20.91 2.40
N ASN A 46 8.14 -19.68 1.98
CA ASN A 46 8.58 -19.17 0.69
C ASN A 46 9.26 -17.79 0.83
N LEU A 47 10.01 -17.44 -0.21
CA LEU A 47 10.61 -16.11 -0.30
C LEU A 47 9.52 -15.06 -0.53
N MET A 48 9.69 -13.89 0.07
CA MET A 48 8.80 -12.75 -0.10
C MET A 48 8.60 -12.43 -1.60
N PRO A 49 7.36 -12.27 -2.07
CA PRO A 49 7.07 -11.83 -3.44
C PRO A 49 7.44 -10.35 -3.63
N ASP A 50 7.35 -9.89 -4.86
CA ASP A 50 7.60 -8.48 -5.18
C ASP A 50 6.33 -7.63 -5.06
N LEU A 51 5.15 -8.28 -5.08
CA LEU A 51 3.83 -7.66 -4.93
C LEU A 51 2.81 -8.68 -4.40
N VAL A 52 1.90 -8.23 -3.55
CA VAL A 52 0.73 -8.99 -3.10
C VAL A 52 -0.54 -8.26 -3.48
N PHE A 53 -1.47 -8.95 -4.14
CA PHE A 53 -2.88 -8.58 -4.17
C PHE A 53 -3.60 -9.31 -3.06
N MET A 54 -4.40 -8.61 -2.28
CA MET A 54 -4.99 -9.18 -1.07
C MET A 54 -6.45 -8.75 -0.94
N ASP A 55 -7.37 -9.71 -1.02
CA ASP A 55 -8.73 -9.44 -0.58
C ASP A 55 -8.75 -9.24 0.94
N ILE A 56 -9.61 -8.34 1.40
CA ILE A 56 -9.80 -8.09 2.82
C ILE A 56 -10.62 -9.18 3.48
N HIS A 57 -11.67 -9.66 2.81
CA HIS A 57 -12.54 -10.71 3.32
C HIS A 57 -12.17 -12.04 2.68
N LEU A 58 -11.67 -12.97 3.47
CA LEU A 58 -11.42 -14.35 3.09
C LEU A 58 -12.39 -15.27 3.82
N ALA A 59 -12.55 -16.49 3.31
CA ALA A 59 -13.53 -17.44 3.84
C ALA A 59 -13.34 -17.76 5.33
N ASP A 60 -12.11 -17.70 5.84
CA ASP A 60 -11.77 -18.05 7.22
C ASP A 60 -11.63 -16.84 8.15
N ASN A 61 -11.28 -15.65 7.66
CA ASN A 61 -11.15 -14.43 8.47
C ASN A 61 -10.87 -13.19 7.59
N LEU A 62 -10.72 -12.02 8.23
CA LEU A 62 -10.14 -10.84 7.60
C LEU A 62 -8.66 -11.05 7.34
N SER A 63 -8.19 -10.70 6.13
CA SER A 63 -6.78 -10.86 5.75
C SER A 63 -5.81 -10.05 6.61
N PHE A 64 -6.29 -9.04 7.32
CA PHE A 64 -5.48 -8.29 8.30
C PHE A 64 -4.88 -9.17 9.40
N SER A 65 -5.51 -10.29 9.74
CA SER A 65 -4.97 -11.25 10.72
C SER A 65 -3.68 -11.96 10.25
N ILE A 66 -3.36 -11.92 8.95
CA ILE A 66 -2.08 -12.41 8.45
C ILE A 66 -0.93 -11.62 9.07
N PHE A 67 -1.08 -10.30 9.25
CA PHE A 67 -0.03 -9.42 9.78
C PHE A 67 0.30 -9.68 11.26
N ASP A 68 -0.59 -10.34 11.99
CA ASP A 68 -0.35 -10.76 13.38
C ASP A 68 0.69 -11.90 13.45
N SER A 69 0.81 -12.68 12.36
CA SER A 69 1.66 -13.87 12.29
C SER A 69 2.84 -13.74 11.35
N VAL A 70 2.74 -12.86 10.34
CA VAL A 70 3.74 -12.72 9.28
C VAL A 70 4.05 -11.25 9.03
N LYS A 71 5.35 -10.92 8.98
CA LYS A 71 5.80 -9.59 8.57
C LYS A 71 5.93 -9.52 7.05
N ILE A 72 4.90 -9.00 6.39
CA ILE A 72 4.93 -8.74 4.94
C ILE A 72 5.66 -7.42 4.69
N THR A 73 6.76 -7.47 3.94
CA THR A 73 7.61 -6.30 3.67
C THR A 73 7.52 -5.81 2.23
N CYS A 74 6.87 -6.56 1.35
CA CYS A 74 6.63 -6.14 -0.02
C CYS A 74 5.39 -5.24 -0.14
N PRO A 75 5.25 -4.50 -1.24
CA PRO A 75 4.06 -3.74 -1.56
C PRO A 75 2.78 -4.59 -1.57
N ILE A 76 1.68 -4.01 -1.08
CA ILE A 76 0.36 -4.65 -1.06
C ILE A 76 -0.62 -3.75 -1.80
N ILE A 77 -1.46 -4.36 -2.65
CA ILE A 77 -2.64 -3.74 -3.24
C ILE A 77 -3.85 -4.52 -2.72
N PHE A 78 -4.69 -3.85 -1.93
CA PHE A 78 -5.91 -4.48 -1.46
C PHE A 78 -6.98 -4.49 -2.55
N THR A 79 -7.75 -5.59 -2.58
CA THR A 79 -8.95 -5.73 -3.41
C THR A 79 -10.12 -6.09 -2.50
N THR A 80 -11.27 -5.45 -2.63
CA THR A 80 -12.41 -5.75 -1.77
C THR A 80 -13.71 -5.21 -2.35
N ALA A 81 -14.84 -5.75 -1.90
CA ALA A 81 -16.18 -5.25 -2.20
C ALA A 81 -16.60 -4.06 -1.30
N TYR A 82 -15.84 -3.76 -0.25
CA TYR A 82 -16.23 -2.81 0.80
C TYR A 82 -15.27 -1.62 0.83
N ASP A 83 -15.78 -0.42 0.99
CA ASP A 83 -15.01 0.83 1.06
C ASP A 83 -14.58 1.22 2.49
N GLU A 84 -15.23 0.66 3.50
CA GLU A 84 -15.02 0.99 4.91
C GLU A 84 -13.63 0.63 5.47
N TYR A 85 -12.90 -0.29 4.82
CA TYR A 85 -11.58 -0.74 5.27
C TYR A 85 -10.42 0.09 4.70
N ALA A 86 -10.68 1.11 3.91
CA ALA A 86 -9.64 1.92 3.27
C ALA A 86 -8.69 2.53 4.31
N LEU A 87 -9.19 3.04 5.44
CA LEU A 87 -8.35 3.60 6.50
C LEU A 87 -7.41 2.56 7.10
N LYS A 88 -7.90 1.37 7.37
CA LYS A 88 -7.08 0.27 7.93
C LYS A 88 -6.03 -0.23 6.95
N ALA A 89 -6.34 -0.22 5.65
CA ALA A 89 -5.38 -0.58 4.61
C ALA A 89 -4.18 0.36 4.57
N PHE A 90 -4.34 1.64 4.90
CA PHE A 90 -3.23 2.60 4.97
C PHE A 90 -2.26 2.35 6.14
N GLU A 91 -2.68 1.65 7.20
CA GLU A 91 -1.82 1.33 8.34
C GLU A 91 -0.78 0.25 8.00
N VAL A 92 -0.98 -0.53 6.94
CA VAL A 92 -0.16 -1.69 6.56
C VAL A 92 0.53 -1.51 5.21
N ASN A 93 1.36 -0.50 5.03
CA ASN A 93 2.22 -0.30 3.82
C ASN A 93 1.52 -0.60 2.47
N SER A 94 0.21 -0.36 2.36
CA SER A 94 -0.51 -0.58 1.12
C SER A 94 -0.17 0.48 0.08
N ILE A 95 0.02 0.06 -1.15
CA ILE A 95 0.24 0.95 -2.29
C ILE A 95 -1.08 1.54 -2.76
N ASP A 96 -2.11 0.69 -2.84
CA ASP A 96 -3.42 1.10 -3.31
C ASP A 96 -4.54 0.20 -2.78
N TYR A 97 -5.78 0.63 -3.03
CA TYR A 97 -7.01 0.01 -2.60
C TYR A 97 -7.99 -0.03 -3.77
N LEU A 98 -8.37 -1.22 -4.22
CA LEU A 98 -9.21 -1.42 -5.39
C LEU A 98 -10.57 -1.99 -4.98
N LEU A 99 -11.63 -1.29 -5.32
CA LEU A 99 -12.99 -1.82 -5.16
C LEU A 99 -13.30 -2.84 -6.25
N LYS A 100 -13.91 -3.96 -5.86
CA LYS A 100 -14.45 -4.98 -6.77
C LYS A 100 -15.76 -4.46 -7.42
N PRO A 101 -16.01 -4.73 -8.67
CA PRO A 101 -15.16 -5.50 -9.60
C PRO A 101 -13.92 -4.70 -10.06
N VAL A 102 -12.74 -5.30 -9.94
CA VAL A 102 -11.49 -4.65 -10.37
C VAL A 102 -11.53 -4.42 -11.87
N SER A 103 -11.48 -3.16 -12.29
CA SER A 103 -11.44 -2.77 -13.68
C SER A 103 -9.99 -2.67 -14.19
N ARG A 104 -9.82 -2.81 -15.52
CA ARG A 104 -8.53 -2.59 -16.18
C ARG A 104 -7.94 -1.22 -15.82
N ALA A 105 -8.78 -0.18 -15.82
CA ALA A 105 -8.34 1.19 -15.54
C ALA A 105 -7.90 1.38 -14.09
N SER A 106 -8.63 0.80 -13.11
CA SER A 106 -8.24 0.88 -11.70
C SER A 106 -6.95 0.11 -11.42
N LEU A 107 -6.81 -1.09 -11.99
CA LEU A 107 -5.59 -1.88 -11.86
C LEU A 107 -4.38 -1.17 -12.49
N GLN A 108 -4.54 -0.60 -13.70
CA GLN A 108 -3.47 0.16 -14.36
C GLN A 108 -2.97 1.31 -13.47
N ARG A 109 -3.88 2.10 -12.88
CA ARG A 109 -3.50 3.20 -11.97
C ARG A 109 -2.72 2.70 -10.75
N ALA A 110 -3.14 1.59 -10.15
CA ALA A 110 -2.44 1.01 -9.02
C ALA A 110 -1.04 0.52 -9.39
N LEU A 111 -0.91 -0.11 -10.56
CA LEU A 111 0.40 -0.55 -11.08
C LEU A 111 1.31 0.62 -11.45
N ASP A 112 0.78 1.71 -11.98
CA ASP A 112 1.56 2.93 -12.26
C ASP A 112 2.01 3.60 -10.96
N LYS A 113 1.18 3.55 -9.93
CA LYS A 113 1.53 4.00 -8.58
C LYS A 113 2.66 3.13 -8.00
N LEU A 114 2.55 1.80 -8.10
CA LEU A 114 3.58 0.87 -7.68
C LEU A 114 4.94 1.15 -8.37
N LYS A 115 4.95 1.39 -9.69
CA LYS A 115 6.18 1.72 -10.43
C LYS A 115 6.85 2.99 -9.93
N ARG A 116 6.08 4.02 -9.56
CA ARG A 116 6.61 5.26 -8.98
C ARG A 116 7.24 5.00 -7.61
N PHE A 117 6.60 4.19 -6.78
CA PHE A 117 7.11 3.85 -5.45
C PHE A 117 8.32 2.89 -5.52
N SER A 118 8.38 1.96 -6.47
CA SER A 118 9.54 1.07 -6.64
C SER A 118 10.81 1.82 -7.07
N GLY A 119 10.69 2.95 -7.77
CA GLY A 119 11.80 3.88 -8.04
C GLY A 119 12.36 4.53 -6.76
N PHE A 120 11.59 4.63 -5.69
CA PHE A 120 12.02 5.13 -4.38
C PHE A 120 12.54 4.02 -3.44
N TYR A 121 12.31 2.75 -3.76
CA TYR A 121 12.71 1.58 -2.96
C TYR A 121 14.06 0.99 -3.38
N GLN A 122 14.90 1.75 -4.08
CA GLN A 122 16.30 1.40 -4.23
C GLN A 122 17.04 1.81 -2.94
N PRO A 123 17.54 0.85 -2.12
CA PRO A 123 18.07 1.14 -0.79
C PRO A 123 19.33 2.02 -0.79
N GLN A 124 19.94 2.28 -1.95
CA GLN A 124 21.21 2.97 -2.06
C GLN A 124 21.14 4.46 -2.45
N GLU A 125 20.07 4.93 -3.10
CA GLU A 125 19.95 6.35 -3.44
C GLU A 125 19.18 7.18 -2.40
N ASN A 126 18.37 6.53 -1.58
CA ASN A 126 17.55 7.23 -0.58
C ASN A 126 18.28 7.59 0.72
N ALA A 127 19.43 6.97 1.03
CA ALA A 127 20.23 7.35 2.19
C ALA A 127 20.70 8.81 2.10
N ASP A 128 21.07 9.26 0.90
CA ASP A 128 21.51 10.65 0.68
C ASP A 128 20.32 11.63 0.66
N LEU A 129 19.16 11.22 0.18
CA LEU A 129 17.96 12.06 0.19
C LEU A 129 17.41 12.20 1.62
N ILE A 130 17.33 11.10 2.36
CA ILE A 130 16.92 11.09 3.78
C ILE A 130 17.92 11.90 4.61
N LYS A 131 19.22 11.77 4.34
CA LYS A 131 20.26 12.56 5.00
C LYS A 131 20.15 14.05 4.67
N LYS A 132 19.89 14.41 3.42
CA LYS A 132 19.63 15.81 3.01
C LYS A 132 18.36 16.37 3.64
N VAL A 133 17.26 15.60 3.71
CA VAL A 133 16.04 16.03 4.37
C VAL A 133 16.25 16.14 5.89
N ALA A 134 16.91 15.17 6.52
CA ALA A 134 17.27 15.24 7.94
C ALA A 134 18.20 16.42 8.24
N ASP A 135 19.22 16.66 7.41
CA ASP A 135 20.11 17.83 7.55
C ASP A 135 19.37 19.15 7.34
N THR A 136 18.38 19.19 6.43
CA THR A 136 17.53 20.39 6.23
C THR A 136 16.63 20.64 7.42
N ILE A 137 16.07 19.59 8.03
CA ILE A 137 15.25 19.68 9.24
C ILE A 137 16.12 20.05 10.46
N LEU A 138 17.33 19.48 10.56
CA LEU A 138 18.26 19.77 11.68
C LEU A 138 18.94 21.13 11.55
N ARG A 139 19.15 21.65 10.32
CA ARG A 139 19.71 22.99 10.07
C ARG A 139 18.64 24.06 9.95
N GLY A 140 17.38 23.69 9.74
CA GLY A 140 16.23 24.56 9.85
C GLY A 140 16.02 24.90 11.31
N THR A 141 16.75 25.94 11.78
CA THR A 141 16.37 26.62 13.02
C THR A 141 14.88 26.89 12.96
N THR A 142 14.16 26.29 13.87
CA THR A 142 12.75 26.49 14.15
C THR A 142 12.47 27.97 14.39
N SER A 143 12.22 28.70 13.31
CA SER A 143 11.48 29.95 13.41
C SER A 143 9.99 29.57 13.46
N TYR A 144 9.53 29.16 14.62
CA TYR A 144 8.09 29.12 14.85
C TYR A 144 7.57 30.55 14.65
N LYS A 145 6.57 30.71 13.79
CA LYS A 145 5.83 31.95 13.70
C LYS A 145 5.20 32.19 15.06
N THR A 146 5.76 33.10 15.83
CA THR A 146 5.32 33.48 17.17
C THR A 146 4.06 34.37 17.14
N SER A 147 3.28 34.37 16.07
CA SER A 147 2.06 35.14 15.96
C SER A 147 0.99 34.41 15.19
N LEU A 148 -0.18 34.29 15.77
CA LEU A 148 -1.40 33.83 15.17
C LEU A 148 -2.26 35.04 14.79
N LEU A 149 -2.86 35.02 13.59
CA LEU A 149 -3.84 36.02 13.20
C LEU A 149 -5.22 35.60 13.74
N VAL A 150 -5.75 36.34 14.67
CA VAL A 150 -7.08 36.12 15.23
C VAL A 150 -8.05 37.15 14.67
N SER A 151 -9.19 36.71 14.15
CA SER A 151 -10.24 37.61 13.67
C SER A 151 -11.05 38.13 14.87
N VAL A 152 -11.03 39.45 15.05
CA VAL A 152 -11.86 40.13 16.04
C VAL A 152 -12.60 41.26 15.33
N ARG A 153 -13.93 41.15 15.21
CA ARG A 153 -14.82 42.14 14.60
C ARG A 153 -14.31 42.67 13.25
N ASP A 154 -14.23 41.76 12.26
CA ASP A 154 -13.80 42.05 10.87
C ASP A 154 -12.37 42.59 10.68
N LYS A 155 -11.50 42.50 11.69
CA LYS A 155 -10.08 42.82 11.57
C LYS A 155 -9.23 41.66 12.03
N LEU A 156 -8.18 41.34 11.25
CA LEU A 156 -7.16 40.36 11.61
C LEU A 156 -6.10 41.06 12.47
N ILE A 157 -5.96 40.63 13.72
CA ILE A 157 -4.98 41.18 14.65
C ILE A 157 -3.91 40.10 14.94
N PRO A 158 -2.61 40.38 14.75
CA PRO A 158 -1.56 39.48 15.12
C PRO A 158 -1.42 39.39 16.65
N VAL A 159 -1.56 38.21 17.20
CA VAL A 159 -1.33 37.92 18.62
C VAL A 159 -0.02 37.17 18.74
N LYS A 160 0.93 37.67 19.55
CA LYS A 160 2.15 36.93 19.92
C LYS A 160 1.77 35.79 20.85
N VAL A 161 2.27 34.58 20.54
CA VAL A 161 2.17 33.39 21.38
C VAL A 161 3.50 33.14 22.06
#